data_db1070ee5cb967e6119aa5a4a61ed531
#
_entry.id   db1070ee5cb967e6119aa5a4a61ed531
#
_cell.length_a   1.000
_cell.length_b   1.000
_cell.length_c   1.000
_cell.angle_alpha   90.00
_cell.angle_beta   90.00
_cell.angle_gamma   90.00
#
_symmetry.space_group_name_H-M   'P 1'
#
loop_
_entity.id
_entity.type
_entity.pdbx_description
1 polymer ?
#
loop_
_entity_poly.entity_id
_entity_poly.type
_entity_poly.pdbx_seq_one_letter_code
_entity_poly.pdbx_strand_id
1 'polypeptide(L)'
;MSPAPTLTPPLALDYLRELSADIRSGVVMDAKGKLLAGPKELGEAAHDLVRAAGEAEEIHVSLADGAVFAARSDKHALVVVCGRLALPSLIRYDLRLVLADLEGGTRPDAPAAA
;
A
#
# COMPACT_ATOMS: atom_id res chain seq x y z
N MET A 1 12.61 -23.76 -13.46
CA MET A 1 12.78 -22.31 -13.48
C MET A 1 11.94 -21.65 -12.38
N SER A 2 12.55 -20.77 -11.67
CA SER A 2 11.83 -20.07 -10.59
C SER A 2 10.93 -18.98 -11.17
N PRO A 3 9.74 -18.80 -10.62
CA PRO A 3 8.94 -17.64 -10.98
C PRO A 3 9.64 -16.36 -10.53
N ALA A 4 9.22 -15.24 -11.07
CA ALA A 4 9.72 -13.96 -10.61
C ALA A 4 9.43 -13.82 -9.13
N PRO A 5 10.37 -13.32 -8.33
CA PRO A 5 10.14 -13.19 -6.90
C PRO A 5 9.01 -12.20 -6.63
N THR A 6 8.18 -12.56 -5.66
CA THR A 6 7.18 -11.66 -5.12
C THR A 6 7.89 -10.64 -4.22
N LEU A 7 7.43 -9.42 -4.21
CA LEU A 7 7.97 -8.44 -3.27
C LEU A 7 7.71 -8.90 -1.85
N THR A 8 8.73 -8.79 -1.00
CA THR A 8 8.51 -8.96 0.43
C THR A 8 7.91 -7.67 0.99
N PRO A 9 7.21 -7.72 2.14
CA PRO A 9 6.64 -6.51 2.71
C PRO A 9 7.64 -5.36 2.91
N PRO A 10 8.85 -5.56 3.46
CA PRO A 10 9.80 -4.46 3.56
C PRO A 10 10.23 -3.89 2.20
N LEU A 11 10.45 -4.76 1.22
CA LEU A 11 10.82 -4.30 -0.12
C LEU A 11 9.69 -3.56 -0.81
N ALA A 12 8.46 -3.94 -0.52
CA ALA A 12 7.30 -3.24 -1.07
C ALA A 12 7.27 -1.78 -0.60
N LEU A 13 7.57 -1.54 0.67
CA LEU A 13 7.62 -0.19 1.21
C LEU A 13 8.76 0.61 0.56
N ASP A 14 9.92 0.00 0.42
CA ASP A 14 11.06 0.66 -0.24
C ASP A 14 10.70 1.02 -1.67
N TYR A 15 10.05 0.13 -2.38
CA TYR A 15 9.66 0.36 -3.76
C TYR A 15 8.66 1.51 -3.87
N LEU A 16 7.66 1.55 -2.97
CA LEU A 16 6.70 2.65 -2.94
C LEU A 16 7.39 4.00 -2.75
N ARG A 17 8.38 4.05 -1.86
CA ARG A 17 9.10 5.29 -1.62
C ARG A 17 9.95 5.71 -2.81
N GLU A 18 10.40 4.75 -3.62
CA GLU A 18 11.08 5.07 -4.87
C GLU A 18 10.13 5.58 -5.94
N LEU A 19 8.90 5.07 -5.95
CA LEU A 19 7.91 5.50 -6.93
C LEU A 19 7.42 6.92 -6.66
N SER A 20 7.35 7.32 -5.40
CA SER A 20 6.87 8.66 -5.06
C SER A 20 7.67 9.24 -3.90
N ALA A 21 8.28 10.39 -4.16
CA ALA A 21 9.00 11.14 -3.13
C ALA A 21 8.06 11.74 -2.08
N ASP A 22 6.77 11.80 -2.36
CA ASP A 22 5.79 12.36 -1.45
C ASP A 22 5.34 11.38 -0.38
N ILE A 23 5.68 10.10 -0.50
CA ILE A 23 5.39 9.11 0.53
C ILE A 23 6.39 9.27 1.66
N ARG A 24 5.89 9.65 2.83
CA ARG A 24 6.72 9.86 4.02
C ARG A 24 6.93 8.60 4.83
N SER A 25 5.89 7.78 4.93
CA SER A 25 5.94 6.55 5.70
C SER A 25 4.86 5.61 5.22
N GLY A 26 4.99 4.35 5.56
CA GLY A 26 3.99 3.37 5.17
C GLY A 26 4.10 2.10 5.97
N VAL A 27 3.05 1.29 5.90
CA VAL A 27 3.01 -0.03 6.52
C VAL A 27 2.37 -1.03 5.58
N VAL A 28 2.76 -2.29 5.75
CA VAL A 28 2.11 -3.43 5.11
C VAL A 28 1.55 -4.30 6.21
N MET A 29 0.29 -4.69 6.06
CA MET A 29 -0.39 -5.58 7.00
C MET A 29 -0.95 -6.78 6.24
N ASP A 30 -1.14 -7.90 6.97
CA ASP A 30 -1.84 -9.03 6.39
C ASP A 30 -3.37 -8.84 6.49
N ALA A 31 -4.12 -9.84 6.03
CA ALA A 31 -5.58 -9.77 6.02
C ALA A 31 -6.19 -9.68 7.42
N LYS A 32 -5.44 -10.09 8.44
CA LYS A 32 -5.91 -10.05 9.82
C LYS A 32 -5.49 -8.78 10.56
N GLY A 33 -4.81 -7.89 9.86
CA GLY A 33 -4.35 -6.64 10.46
C GLY A 33 -3.01 -6.74 11.15
N LYS A 34 -2.31 -7.86 11.00
CA LYS A 34 -0.97 -8.01 11.58
C LYS A 34 0.03 -7.19 10.78
N LEU A 35 0.85 -6.42 11.47
CA LEU A 35 1.89 -5.63 10.85
C LEU A 35 2.99 -6.53 10.28
N LEU A 36 3.26 -6.41 9.00
CA LEU A 36 4.31 -7.16 8.32
C LEU A 36 5.55 -6.33 8.06
N ALA A 37 5.39 -5.02 7.90
CA ALA A 37 6.50 -4.10 7.70
C ALA A 37 6.06 -2.68 8.00
N GLY A 38 7.01 -1.87 8.44
CA GLY A 38 6.79 -0.46 8.74
C GLY A 38 6.77 -0.16 10.22
N PRO A 39 6.66 1.13 10.59
CA PRO A 39 6.69 1.55 11.98
C PRO A 39 5.49 1.02 12.78
N LYS A 40 5.76 0.57 14.00
CA LYS A 40 4.73 -0.02 14.85
C LYS A 40 3.59 0.97 15.15
N GLU A 41 3.92 2.20 15.45
CA GLU A 41 2.91 3.21 15.78
C GLU A 41 1.98 3.47 14.61
N LEU A 42 2.54 3.54 13.41
CA LEU A 42 1.73 3.72 12.23
C LEU A 42 0.89 2.46 11.96
N GLY A 43 1.45 1.29 12.25
CA GLY A 43 0.72 0.03 12.10
C GLY A 43 -0.54 -0.01 12.95
N GLU A 44 -0.47 0.48 14.18
CA GLU A 44 -1.64 0.52 15.06
C GLU A 44 -2.71 1.47 14.53
N ALA A 45 -2.31 2.65 14.11
CA ALA A 45 -3.25 3.62 13.53
C ALA A 45 -3.85 3.10 12.21
N ALA A 46 -3.03 2.45 11.40
CA ALA A 46 -3.49 1.88 10.14
C ALA A 46 -4.48 0.76 10.34
N HIS A 47 -4.25 -0.07 11.35
CA HIS A 47 -5.16 -1.15 11.70
C HIS A 47 -6.56 -0.59 12.04
N ASP A 48 -6.59 0.45 12.87
CA ASP A 48 -7.85 1.09 13.25
C ASP A 48 -8.54 1.71 12.03
N LEU A 49 -7.77 2.34 11.16
CA LEU A 49 -8.31 2.96 9.95
C LEU A 49 -8.97 1.93 9.04
N VAL A 50 -8.27 0.83 8.80
CA VAL A 50 -8.77 -0.22 7.92
C VAL A 50 -10.02 -0.87 8.51
N ARG A 51 -10.04 -1.09 9.82
CA ARG A 51 -11.23 -1.62 10.48
C ARG A 51 -12.42 -0.68 10.34
N ALA A 52 -12.20 0.61 10.55
CA ALA A 52 -13.25 1.61 10.47
C ALA A 52 -13.83 1.72 9.05
N ALA A 53 -13.02 1.45 8.04
CA ALA A 53 -13.43 1.54 6.65
C ALA A 53 -14.28 0.35 6.18
N GLY A 54 -14.42 -0.68 7.01
CA GLY A 54 -15.24 -1.84 6.67
C GLY A 54 -14.69 -2.61 5.48
N GLU A 55 -15.48 -2.69 4.41
CA GLU A 55 -15.09 -3.46 3.23
C GLU A 55 -14.46 -2.62 2.12
N ALA A 56 -14.21 -1.35 2.36
CA ALA A 56 -13.63 -0.49 1.34
C ALA A 56 -12.26 -0.99 0.91
N GLU A 57 -12.03 -1.04 -0.39
CA GLU A 57 -10.75 -1.49 -0.95
C GLU A 57 -9.75 -0.37 -1.05
N GLU A 58 -10.22 0.86 -1.09
CA GLU A 58 -9.37 2.05 -1.14
C GLU A 58 -9.87 3.07 -0.13
N ILE A 59 -8.93 3.72 0.54
CA ILE A 59 -9.23 4.70 1.57
C ILE A 59 -8.37 5.93 1.31
N HIS A 60 -8.96 7.10 1.48
CA HIS A 60 -8.25 8.37 1.38
C HIS A 60 -8.74 9.28 2.50
N VAL A 61 -7.81 9.71 3.33
CA VAL A 61 -8.11 10.64 4.44
C VAL A 61 -7.20 11.85 4.29
N SER A 62 -7.80 13.03 4.18
CA SER A 62 -7.04 14.28 4.12
C SER A 62 -6.62 14.70 5.52
N LEU A 63 -5.39 15.18 5.62
CA LEU A 63 -4.83 15.71 6.85
C LEU A 63 -4.42 17.16 6.63
N ALA A 64 -4.11 17.88 7.71
CA ALA A 64 -3.67 19.26 7.60
C ALA A 64 -2.42 19.41 6.73
N ASP A 65 -1.48 18.46 6.86
CA ASP A 65 -0.19 18.53 6.17
C ASP A 65 -0.02 17.49 5.07
N GLY A 66 -1.08 16.84 4.66
CA GLY A 66 -0.95 15.80 3.65
C GLY A 66 -2.15 14.89 3.60
N ALA A 67 -1.92 13.60 3.45
CA ALA A 67 -3.01 12.64 3.34
C ALA A 67 -2.55 11.24 3.71
N VAL A 68 -3.51 10.40 4.08
CA VAL A 68 -3.30 8.98 4.24
C VAL A 68 -4.04 8.27 3.12
N PHE A 69 -3.38 7.37 2.45
CA PHE A 69 -3.98 6.53 1.43
C PHE A 69 -3.81 5.07 1.80
N ALA A 70 -4.81 4.27 1.52
CA ALA A 70 -4.73 2.85 1.74
C ALA A 70 -5.35 2.10 0.58
N ALA A 71 -4.82 0.91 0.33
CA ALA A 71 -5.40 -0.04 -0.61
C ALA A 71 -5.31 -1.41 0.02
N ARG A 72 -6.31 -2.23 -0.20
CA ARG A 72 -6.27 -3.59 0.35
C ARG A 72 -6.88 -4.60 -0.59
N SER A 73 -6.47 -5.83 -0.39
CA SER A 73 -7.00 -6.99 -1.07
C SER A 73 -7.44 -8.01 -0.01
N ASP A 74 -7.75 -9.21 -0.46
CA ASP A 74 -8.08 -10.32 0.43
C ASP A 74 -6.91 -10.74 1.32
N LYS A 75 -5.69 -10.39 0.93
CA LYS A 75 -4.48 -10.92 1.59
C LYS A 75 -3.68 -9.85 2.32
N HIS A 76 -3.71 -8.62 1.85
CA HIS A 76 -2.85 -7.55 2.38
C HIS A 76 -3.55 -6.21 2.41
N ALA A 77 -3.03 -5.32 3.24
CA ALA A 77 -3.39 -3.91 3.22
C ALA A 77 -2.11 -3.09 3.20
N LEU A 78 -2.09 -2.08 2.36
CA LEU A 78 -1.01 -1.09 2.30
C LEU A 78 -1.57 0.24 2.77
N VAL A 79 -0.89 0.89 3.70
CA VAL A 79 -1.29 2.22 4.17
C VAL A 79 -0.07 3.11 4.11
N VAL A 80 -0.20 4.26 3.46
CA VAL A 80 0.91 5.22 3.33
C VAL A 80 0.47 6.59 3.80
N VAL A 81 1.42 7.31 4.39
CA VAL A 81 1.24 8.71 4.78
C VAL A 81 2.03 9.54 3.79
N CYS A 82 1.35 10.50 3.16
CA CYS A 82 1.92 11.30 2.10
C CYS A 82 1.93 12.77 2.47
N GLY A 83 2.85 13.53 1.84
CA GLY A 83 2.91 14.95 1.98
C GLY A 83 1.82 15.65 1.17
N ARG A 84 1.83 16.99 1.23
CA ARG A 84 0.79 17.82 0.61
C ARG A 84 0.79 17.78 -0.91
N LEU A 85 1.92 17.45 -1.51
CA LEU A 85 2.07 17.48 -2.96
C LEU A 85 1.74 16.16 -3.63
N ALA A 86 1.35 15.15 -2.85
CA ALA A 86 1.00 13.86 -3.41
C ALA A 86 -0.23 13.96 -4.29
N LEU A 87 -0.18 13.31 -5.45
CA LEU A 87 -1.31 13.28 -6.38
C LEU A 87 -2.14 12.02 -6.09
N PRO A 88 -3.39 12.18 -5.65
CA PRO A 88 -4.19 11.04 -5.20
C PRO A 88 -4.30 9.91 -6.22
N SER A 89 -4.56 10.22 -7.47
CA SER A 89 -4.71 9.16 -8.48
C SER A 89 -3.43 8.38 -8.69
N LEU A 90 -2.29 9.06 -8.63
CA LEU A 90 -0.99 8.42 -8.80
C LEU A 90 -0.66 7.53 -7.61
N ILE A 91 -0.89 8.03 -6.40
CA ILE A 91 -0.64 7.24 -5.19
C ILE A 91 -1.52 5.98 -5.20
N ARG A 92 -2.79 6.12 -5.53
CA ARG A 92 -3.69 4.95 -5.58
C ARG A 92 -3.23 3.94 -6.62
N TYR A 93 -2.79 4.41 -7.77
CA TYR A 93 -2.25 3.52 -8.81
C TYR A 93 -1.03 2.77 -8.30
N ASP A 94 -0.09 3.48 -7.66
CA ASP A 94 1.12 2.86 -7.15
C ASP A 94 0.82 1.83 -6.06
N LEU A 95 -0.13 2.13 -5.16
CA LEU A 95 -0.53 1.18 -4.13
C LEU A 95 -1.08 -0.11 -4.72
N ARG A 96 -1.93 0.01 -5.74
CA ARG A 96 -2.50 -1.17 -6.39
C ARG A 96 -1.44 -1.99 -7.10
N LEU A 97 -0.49 -1.31 -7.74
CA LEU A 97 0.61 -1.97 -8.42
C LEU A 97 1.44 -2.80 -7.45
N VAL A 98 1.83 -2.17 -6.34
CA VAL A 98 2.66 -2.83 -5.33
C VAL A 98 1.89 -3.94 -4.63
N LEU A 99 0.60 -3.73 -4.37
CA LEU A 99 -0.24 -4.76 -3.75
C LEU A 99 -0.29 -6.01 -4.63
N ALA A 100 -0.47 -5.83 -5.94
CA ALA A 100 -0.47 -6.96 -6.86
C ALA A 100 0.88 -7.68 -6.87
N ASP A 101 1.97 -6.93 -6.84
CA ASP A 101 3.31 -7.52 -6.81
C ASP A 101 3.56 -8.29 -5.51
N LEU A 102 3.06 -7.78 -4.38
CA LEU A 102 3.16 -8.48 -3.10
C LEU A 102 2.52 -9.86 -3.14
N GLU A 103 1.46 -9.98 -3.92
CA GLU A 103 0.67 -11.21 -3.97
C GLU A 103 1.07 -12.12 -5.12
N GLY A 104 2.10 -11.72 -5.89
CA GLY A 104 2.53 -12.48 -7.03
C GLY A 104 1.55 -12.46 -8.18
N GLY A 105 0.60 -11.52 -8.15
CA GLY A 105 -0.42 -11.41 -9.18
C GLY A 105 0.05 -10.63 -10.38
N THR A 106 -0.80 -10.58 -11.40
CA THR A 106 -0.57 -9.79 -12.58
C THR A 106 -0.84 -8.32 -12.28
N ARG A 107 0.06 -7.46 -12.68
CA ARG A 107 -0.12 -6.02 -12.51
C ARG A 107 -1.30 -5.53 -13.33
N PRO A 108 -2.07 -4.55 -12.82
CA PRO A 108 -3.22 -4.03 -13.55
C PRO A 108 -2.89 -3.47 -14.93
N ASP A 109 -1.68 -2.96 -15.10
CA ASP A 109 -1.23 -2.36 -16.35
C ASP A 109 -0.44 -3.33 -17.24
N ALA A 110 -0.28 -4.59 -16.82
CA ALA A 110 0.48 -5.54 -17.61
C ALA A 110 -0.32 -6.00 -18.82
N PRO A 111 0.35 -6.22 -19.95
CA PRO A 111 -0.34 -6.80 -21.12
C PRO A 111 -0.87 -8.19 -20.77
N ALA A 112 -2.10 -8.44 -21.16
CA ALA A 112 -2.77 -9.67 -20.79
C ALA A 112 -2.13 -10.92 -21.38
N ALA A 113 -1.54 -10.79 -22.52
CA ALA A 113 -1.05 -11.95 -23.24
C ALA A 113 0.46 -12.00 -23.32
N ALA A 114 1.08 -11.43 -22.38
CA ALA A 114 2.54 -11.40 -22.40
C ALA A 114 3.15 -12.77 -22.63
#